data_e9575b3cabf2a577cbbf80c99016e25d
#
_entry.id   e9575b3cabf2a577cbbf80c99016e25d
#
_cell.length_a   1.000
_cell.length_b   1.000
_cell.length_c   1.000
_cell.angle_alpha   90.00
_cell.angle_beta   90.00
_cell.angle_gamma   90.00
#
_symmetry.space_group_name_H-M   'P 1'
#
loop_
_entity.id
_entity.type
_entity.pdbx_description
1 polymer ?
#
loop_
_entity_poly.entity_id
_entity_poly.type
_entity_poly.pdbx_seq_one_letter_code
_entity_poly.pdbx_strand_id
1 'polypeptide(L)'
;PQTVLVKTTIPGGVDREVGDSWVSGLTMRVEGLPEGSVLNPSIAASGMYALIDKYENMRTNDEVSIFVSGYYVRHIVSPAEAAAPGPLRVFIPPSIIQLGNQSGPFQIAFKVTDVAKNVSGGVDASFPFSKPYVLDSELDKTLLDYPLFLVDNVESLLVNLGTQSNS
;
A
#
# COMPACT_ATOMS: atom_id res chain seq x y z
N PRO A 1 -25.95 -25.58 21.56
CA PRO A 1 -26.02 -25.41 20.12
C PRO A 1 -24.91 -24.49 19.64
N GLN A 2 -24.18 -24.89 18.64
CA GLN A 2 -23.20 -24.04 17.99
C GLN A 2 -23.93 -23.09 17.05
N THR A 3 -23.79 -21.79 17.27
CA THR A 3 -24.30 -20.80 16.33
C THR A 3 -23.32 -20.69 15.16
N VAL A 4 -23.72 -21.16 14.00
CA VAL A 4 -22.94 -20.98 12.77
C VAL A 4 -23.35 -19.64 12.15
N LEU A 5 -22.40 -18.72 12.07
CA LEU A 5 -22.60 -17.46 11.36
C LEU A 5 -22.51 -17.71 9.87
N VAL A 6 -23.66 -17.76 9.19
CA VAL A 6 -23.71 -17.85 7.72
C VAL A 6 -23.92 -16.43 7.19
N LYS A 7 -22.87 -15.85 6.61
CA LYS A 7 -22.95 -14.58 5.91
C LYS A 7 -22.83 -14.83 4.41
N THR A 8 -23.89 -14.52 3.69
CA THR A 8 -23.98 -14.72 2.24
C THR A 8 -23.53 -13.52 1.41
N THR A 9 -23.27 -12.39 2.08
CA THR A 9 -22.85 -11.16 1.41
C THR A 9 -21.34 -11.06 1.35
N ILE A 10 -20.83 -10.74 0.17
CA ILE A 10 -19.39 -10.60 -0.11
C ILE A 10 -19.00 -9.15 0.09
N PRO A 11 -17.90 -8.83 0.82
CA PRO A 11 -17.39 -7.46 0.91
C PRO A 11 -16.95 -6.95 -0.47
N GLY A 12 -17.37 -5.75 -0.84
CA GLY A 12 -17.15 -5.18 -2.18
C GLY A 12 -18.20 -5.59 -3.20
N GLY A 13 -19.18 -6.43 -2.81
CA GLY A 13 -20.22 -6.92 -3.72
C GLY A 13 -19.71 -7.97 -4.70
N VAL A 14 -20.58 -8.34 -5.62
CA VAL A 14 -20.23 -9.27 -6.72
C VAL A 14 -19.49 -8.48 -7.79
N ASP A 15 -18.36 -9.01 -8.23
CA ASP A 15 -17.62 -8.40 -9.33
C ASP A 15 -18.46 -8.44 -10.61
N ARG A 16 -18.73 -7.27 -11.18
CA ARG A 16 -19.60 -7.10 -12.34
C ARG A 16 -18.83 -6.96 -13.65
N GLU A 17 -17.53 -6.77 -13.57
CA GLU A 17 -16.67 -6.62 -14.73
C GLU A 17 -15.89 -7.92 -14.99
N VAL A 18 -16.48 -8.76 -15.81
CA VAL A 18 -15.88 -10.04 -16.17
C VAL A 18 -14.71 -9.80 -17.12
N GLY A 19 -13.52 -10.13 -16.67
CA GLY A 19 -12.29 -10.01 -17.47
C GLY A 19 -11.22 -9.11 -16.85
N ASP A 20 -11.55 -8.33 -15.83
CA ASP A 20 -10.59 -7.55 -15.08
C ASP A 20 -9.82 -8.42 -14.07
N SER A 21 -8.60 -7.99 -13.77
CA SER A 21 -7.76 -8.64 -12.75
C SER A 21 -7.92 -8.01 -11.37
N TRP A 22 -9.09 -7.40 -11.08
CA TRP A 22 -9.41 -6.74 -9.82
C TRP A 22 -10.92 -6.74 -9.56
N VAL A 23 -11.30 -6.44 -8.33
CA VAL A 23 -12.72 -6.32 -7.92
C VAL A 23 -13.20 -4.88 -8.18
N SER A 24 -14.11 -4.70 -9.11
CA SER A 24 -14.62 -3.39 -9.55
C SER A 24 -15.30 -2.57 -8.43
N GLY A 25 -15.86 -3.23 -7.43
CA GLY A 25 -16.48 -2.58 -6.25
C GLY A 25 -15.51 -2.07 -5.19
N LEU A 26 -14.20 -2.26 -5.38
CA LEU A 26 -13.15 -1.81 -4.47
C LEU A 26 -12.34 -0.68 -5.10
N THR A 27 -12.50 0.54 -4.58
CA THR A 27 -11.78 1.71 -5.06
C THR A 27 -11.02 2.40 -3.94
N MET A 28 -9.87 2.95 -4.27
CA MET A 28 -9.02 3.70 -3.35
C MET A 28 -8.27 4.82 -4.05
N ARG A 29 -7.78 5.75 -3.25
CA ARG A 29 -6.82 6.78 -3.65
C ARG A 29 -5.85 7.06 -2.51
N VAL A 30 -4.76 7.74 -2.79
CA VAL A 30 -3.82 8.23 -1.78
C VAL A 30 -4.06 9.71 -1.53
N GLU A 31 -4.17 10.09 -0.25
CA GLU A 31 -4.44 11.46 0.15
C GLU A 31 -3.32 12.41 -0.31
N GLY A 32 -3.66 13.43 -1.08
CA GLY A 32 -2.71 14.42 -1.58
C GLY A 32 -1.77 13.96 -2.70
N LEU A 33 -1.89 12.72 -3.15
CA LEU A 33 -1.06 12.14 -4.21
C LEU A 33 -1.94 11.53 -5.31
N PRO A 34 -2.29 12.26 -6.37
CA PRO A 34 -2.98 11.70 -7.52
C PRO A 34 -2.24 10.51 -8.15
N GLU A 35 -2.96 9.62 -8.80
CA GLU A 35 -2.36 8.47 -9.49
C GLU A 35 -1.32 8.96 -10.51
N GLY A 36 -0.17 8.31 -10.54
CA GLY A 36 0.98 8.72 -11.34
C GLY A 36 1.86 9.80 -10.72
N SER A 37 1.49 10.33 -9.53
CA SER A 37 2.34 11.29 -8.81
C SER A 37 3.64 10.66 -8.35
N VAL A 38 4.64 11.52 -8.12
CA VAL A 38 5.95 11.11 -7.62
C VAL A 38 5.90 10.88 -6.11
N LEU A 39 6.24 9.68 -5.69
CA LEU A 39 6.53 9.35 -4.30
C LEU A 39 7.99 9.69 -4.00
N ASN A 40 8.21 10.87 -3.41
CA ASN A 40 9.55 11.35 -3.07
C ASN A 40 9.97 10.93 -1.64
N PRO A 41 11.27 11.03 -1.28
CA PRO A 41 11.77 10.63 0.04
C PRO A 41 11.11 11.33 1.22
N SER A 42 10.71 12.60 1.07
CA SER A 42 10.06 13.36 2.13
C SER A 42 8.67 12.79 2.47
N ILE A 43 7.88 12.47 1.45
CA ILE A 43 6.58 11.84 1.60
C ILE A 43 6.74 10.44 2.20
N ALA A 44 7.70 9.66 1.68
CA ALA A 44 7.98 8.32 2.19
C ALA A 44 8.40 8.33 3.67
N ALA A 45 9.16 9.32 4.10
CA ALA A 45 9.58 9.49 5.49
C ALA A 45 8.44 9.90 6.44
N SER A 46 7.42 10.59 5.92
CA SER A 46 6.24 11.02 6.69
C SER A 46 5.17 9.94 6.79
N GLY A 47 5.18 8.96 5.88
CA GLY A 47 4.07 8.07 5.66
C GLY A 47 2.97 8.70 4.80
N MET A 48 1.97 7.93 4.44
CA MET A 48 0.85 8.39 3.63
C MET A 48 -0.46 7.76 4.10
N TYR A 49 -1.59 8.34 3.68
CA TYR A 49 -2.90 7.81 3.99
C TYR A 49 -3.58 7.26 2.73
N ALA A 50 -3.99 6.01 2.80
CA ALA A 50 -4.92 5.45 1.84
C ALA A 50 -6.34 5.86 2.21
N LEU A 51 -7.08 6.37 1.24
CA LEU A 51 -8.49 6.68 1.33
C LEU A 51 -9.26 5.60 0.57
N ILE A 52 -9.90 4.71 1.30
CA ILE A 52 -10.66 3.60 0.75
C ILE A 52 -12.12 4.00 0.72
N ASP A 53 -12.71 4.04 -0.46
CA ASP A 53 -14.10 4.39 -0.63
C ASP A 53 -15.02 3.34 0.00
N LYS A 54 -16.22 3.74 0.36
CA LYS A 54 -17.22 2.82 0.92
C LYS A 54 -17.53 1.72 -0.08
N TYR A 55 -17.19 0.50 0.25
CA TYR A 55 -17.50 -0.66 -0.56
C TYR A 55 -18.84 -1.28 -0.15
N GLU A 56 -19.48 -1.96 -1.07
CA GLU A 56 -20.74 -2.67 -0.82
C GLU A 56 -20.56 -3.71 0.30
N ASN A 57 -21.52 -3.81 1.19
CA ASN A 57 -21.53 -4.69 2.36
C ASN A 57 -20.43 -4.42 3.40
N MET A 58 -19.85 -3.21 3.42
CA MET A 58 -18.92 -2.80 4.48
C MET A 58 -19.56 -2.92 5.85
N ARG A 59 -18.85 -3.54 6.80
CA ARG A 59 -19.31 -3.74 8.15
C ARG A 59 -18.20 -3.56 9.18
N THR A 60 -18.62 -3.31 10.41
CA THR A 60 -17.71 -3.36 11.56
C THR A 60 -17.00 -4.71 11.64
N ASN A 61 -15.73 -4.67 11.99
CA ASN A 61 -14.80 -5.80 12.07
C ASN A 61 -14.42 -6.44 10.72
N ASP A 62 -14.77 -5.82 9.60
CA ASP A 62 -14.14 -6.19 8.34
C ASP A 62 -12.64 -5.90 8.43
N GLU A 63 -11.82 -6.80 7.93
CA GLU A 63 -10.38 -6.65 7.84
C GLU A 63 -10.00 -6.13 6.46
N VAL A 64 -9.48 -4.92 6.42
CA VAL A 64 -8.91 -4.31 5.21
C VAL A 64 -7.41 -4.55 5.22
N SER A 65 -6.91 -5.27 4.24
CA SER A 65 -5.47 -5.50 4.05
C SER A 65 -4.97 -4.70 2.86
N ILE A 66 -4.17 -3.67 3.10
CA ILE A 66 -3.57 -2.81 2.06
C ILE A 66 -2.19 -3.34 1.75
N PHE A 67 -1.96 -3.73 0.51
CA PHE A 67 -0.70 -4.25 0.02
C PHE A 67 0.10 -3.14 -0.67
N VAL A 68 1.37 -3.07 -0.33
CA VAL A 68 2.33 -2.11 -0.85
C VAL A 68 3.53 -2.91 -1.36
N SER A 69 3.60 -3.13 -2.66
CA SER A 69 4.68 -3.89 -3.31
C SER A 69 5.05 -5.21 -2.60
N GLY A 70 4.04 -5.96 -2.14
CA GLY A 70 4.22 -7.27 -1.47
C GLY A 70 4.22 -7.24 0.05
N TYR A 71 4.34 -6.08 0.67
CA TYR A 71 4.14 -5.88 2.12
C TYR A 71 2.72 -5.38 2.37
N TYR A 72 2.21 -5.50 3.60
CA TYR A 72 0.85 -5.07 3.85
C TYR A 72 0.64 -4.40 5.20
N VAL A 73 -0.37 -3.53 5.23
CA VAL A 73 -0.94 -2.92 6.43
C VAL A 73 -2.32 -3.50 6.65
N ARG A 74 -2.59 -3.89 7.88
CA ARG A 74 -3.88 -4.42 8.29
C ARG A 74 -4.68 -3.38 9.06
N HIS A 75 -5.93 -3.17 8.69
CA HIS A 75 -6.86 -2.29 9.38
C HIS A 75 -8.18 -3.01 9.64
N ILE A 76 -8.70 -2.87 10.85
CA ILE A 76 -10.01 -3.42 11.23
C ILE A 76 -11.01 -2.28 11.27
N VAL A 77 -12.08 -2.41 10.50
CA VAL A 77 -13.15 -1.39 10.42
C VAL A 77 -13.85 -1.27 11.77
N SER A 78 -13.76 -0.10 12.37
CA SER A 78 -14.46 0.24 13.62
C SER A 78 -15.95 0.53 13.38
N PRO A 79 -16.81 0.50 14.43
CA PRO A 79 -18.21 0.89 14.32
C PRO A 79 -18.40 2.31 13.79
N ALA A 80 -17.56 3.24 14.23
CA ALA A 80 -17.62 4.64 13.79
C ALA A 80 -17.29 4.79 12.30
N GLU A 81 -16.26 4.08 11.83
CA GLU A 81 -15.87 4.07 10.43
C GLU A 81 -16.94 3.42 9.55
N ALA A 82 -17.51 2.29 9.99
CA ALA A 82 -18.58 1.64 9.24
C ALA A 82 -19.82 2.56 9.08
N ALA A 83 -20.13 3.37 10.09
CA ALA A 83 -21.26 4.31 10.08
C ALA A 83 -20.96 5.64 9.37
N ALA A 84 -19.69 6.04 9.28
CA ALA A 84 -19.29 7.31 8.66
C ALA A 84 -19.62 7.35 7.17
N PRO A 85 -20.07 8.48 6.62
CA PRO A 85 -20.39 8.59 5.19
C PRO A 85 -19.17 8.69 4.27
N GLY A 86 -18.01 9.08 4.81
CA GLY A 86 -16.78 9.27 4.06
C GLY A 86 -15.94 8.00 3.89
N PRO A 87 -14.82 8.09 3.18
CA PRO A 87 -13.91 6.98 2.99
C PRO A 87 -13.22 6.59 4.29
N LEU A 88 -12.76 5.34 4.36
CA LEU A 88 -11.81 4.92 5.39
C LEU A 88 -10.46 5.61 5.15
N ARG A 89 -9.88 6.15 6.19
CA ARG A 89 -8.55 6.77 6.15
C ARG A 89 -7.56 5.88 6.90
N VAL A 90 -6.73 5.15 6.17
CA VAL A 90 -5.79 4.18 6.74
C VAL A 90 -4.36 4.64 6.55
N PHE A 91 -3.60 4.71 7.65
CA PHE A 91 -2.21 5.12 7.61
C PHE A 91 -1.29 4.01 7.10
N ILE A 92 -0.47 4.33 6.11
CA ILE A 92 0.63 3.49 5.62
C ILE A 92 1.93 4.06 6.19
N PRO A 93 2.56 3.36 7.14
CA PRO A 93 3.73 3.90 7.83
C PRO A 93 4.98 3.90 6.94
N PRO A 94 5.96 4.79 7.22
CA PRO A 94 7.22 4.87 6.49
C PRO A 94 7.95 3.52 6.35
N SER A 95 7.91 2.71 7.40
CA SER A 95 8.54 1.38 7.39
C SER A 95 8.00 0.46 6.29
N ILE A 96 6.70 0.48 6.05
CA ILE A 96 6.06 -0.32 4.97
C ILE A 96 6.39 0.27 3.60
N ILE A 97 6.41 1.59 3.48
CA ILE A 97 6.78 2.27 2.24
C ILE A 97 8.23 1.92 1.85
N GLN A 98 9.14 1.95 2.80
CA GLN A 98 10.55 1.61 2.59
C GLN A 98 10.75 0.14 2.23
N LEU A 99 10.03 -0.79 2.86
CA LEU A 99 10.07 -2.22 2.52
C LEU A 99 9.50 -2.48 1.12
N GLY A 100 8.44 -1.76 0.73
CA GLY A 100 7.85 -1.83 -0.60
C GLY A 100 8.64 -1.06 -1.67
N ASN A 101 9.73 -0.41 -1.29
CA ASN A 101 10.55 0.38 -2.21
C ASN A 101 11.29 -0.53 -3.20
N GLN A 102 10.84 -0.50 -4.42
CA GLN A 102 11.49 -1.16 -5.56
C GLN A 102 11.59 -0.16 -6.70
N SER A 103 12.60 -0.30 -7.55
CA SER A 103 12.69 0.52 -8.76
C SER A 103 11.47 0.31 -9.64
N GLY A 104 10.85 1.40 -10.07
CA GLY A 104 9.71 1.39 -10.96
C GLY A 104 8.40 1.79 -10.32
N PRO A 105 7.26 1.37 -10.86
CA PRO A 105 5.95 1.75 -10.36
C PRO A 105 5.72 1.25 -8.94
N PHE A 106 5.38 2.16 -8.03
CA PHE A 106 4.99 1.84 -6.67
C PHE A 106 3.50 1.54 -6.63
N GLN A 107 3.15 0.29 -6.40
CA GLN A 107 1.78 -0.18 -6.49
C GLN A 107 1.15 -0.39 -5.12
N ILE A 108 -0.06 0.10 -4.97
CA ILE A 108 -0.88 -0.07 -3.76
C ILE A 108 -2.21 -0.68 -4.17
N ALA A 109 -2.60 -1.76 -3.54
CA ALA A 109 -3.91 -2.39 -3.71
C ALA A 109 -4.43 -2.90 -2.37
N PHE A 110 -5.71 -3.14 -2.25
CA PHE A 110 -6.26 -3.70 -1.02
C PHE A 110 -7.27 -4.81 -1.30
N LYS A 111 -7.46 -5.65 -0.32
CA LYS A 111 -8.55 -6.63 -0.26
C LYS A 111 -9.28 -6.52 1.07
N VAL A 112 -10.47 -7.05 1.12
CA VAL A 112 -11.29 -7.07 2.33
C VAL A 112 -11.62 -8.51 2.69
N THR A 113 -11.55 -8.83 3.97
CA THR A 113 -12.01 -10.09 4.53
C THR A 113 -13.02 -9.80 5.64
N ASP A 114 -14.21 -10.33 5.54
CA ASP A 114 -15.23 -10.12 6.58
C ASP A 114 -15.08 -11.06 7.78
N VAL A 115 -15.91 -10.88 8.79
CA VAL A 115 -15.90 -11.70 10.02
C VAL A 115 -16.20 -13.19 9.75
N ALA A 116 -16.92 -13.52 8.70
CA ALA A 116 -17.24 -14.88 8.29
C ALA A 116 -16.15 -15.49 7.38
N LYS A 117 -15.06 -14.76 7.14
CA LYS A 117 -13.94 -15.10 6.27
C LYS A 117 -14.26 -15.11 4.79
N ASN A 118 -15.34 -14.43 4.39
CA ASN A 118 -15.55 -14.14 2.97
C ASN A 118 -14.55 -13.06 2.53
N VAL A 119 -13.90 -13.30 1.42
CA VAL A 119 -12.94 -12.38 0.82
C VAL A 119 -13.62 -11.61 -0.31
N SER A 120 -13.21 -10.37 -0.54
CA SER A 120 -13.67 -9.55 -1.66
C SER A 120 -13.55 -10.31 -2.99
N GLY A 121 -14.53 -10.12 -3.87
CA GLY A 121 -14.65 -10.87 -5.12
C GLY A 121 -15.25 -12.27 -4.99
N GLY A 122 -15.33 -12.83 -3.77
CA GLY A 122 -15.93 -14.15 -3.50
C GLY A 122 -14.98 -15.32 -3.67
N VAL A 123 -15.51 -16.53 -3.47
CA VAL A 123 -14.72 -17.79 -3.50
C VAL A 123 -14.12 -18.12 -4.87
N ASP A 124 -14.72 -17.65 -5.93
CA ASP A 124 -14.27 -17.91 -7.31
C ASP A 124 -13.38 -16.78 -7.87
N ALA A 125 -13.13 -15.74 -7.05
CA ALA A 125 -12.30 -14.63 -7.48
C ALA A 125 -10.82 -15.04 -7.54
N SER A 126 -10.27 -15.07 -8.73
CA SER A 126 -8.84 -15.27 -8.95
C SER A 126 -8.00 -14.12 -8.38
N PHE A 127 -8.61 -12.94 -8.29
CA PHE A 127 -7.96 -11.71 -7.82
C PHE A 127 -8.91 -10.96 -6.87
N PRO A 128 -8.73 -11.10 -5.54
CA PRO A 128 -9.60 -10.46 -4.54
C PRO A 128 -9.27 -8.99 -4.28
N PHE A 129 -8.36 -8.40 -5.06
CA PHE A 129 -7.81 -7.08 -4.83
C PHE A 129 -8.56 -5.99 -5.58
N SER A 130 -8.48 -4.76 -5.05
CA SER A 130 -8.84 -3.55 -5.78
C SER A 130 -7.95 -3.37 -7.01
N LYS A 131 -8.36 -2.51 -7.94
CA LYS A 131 -7.46 -2.01 -8.96
C LYS A 131 -6.20 -1.44 -8.30
N PRO A 132 -4.99 -1.76 -8.77
CA PRO A 132 -3.76 -1.17 -8.25
C PRO A 132 -3.74 0.35 -8.44
N TYR A 133 -3.45 1.08 -7.38
CA TYR A 133 -3.15 2.51 -7.43
C TYR A 133 -1.64 2.67 -7.61
N VAL A 134 -1.23 3.37 -8.65
CA VAL A 134 0.18 3.42 -9.05
C VAL A 134 0.74 4.82 -8.83
N LEU A 135 1.86 4.89 -8.12
CA LEU A 135 2.69 6.09 -7.98
C LEU A 135 4.02 5.87 -8.69
N ASP A 136 4.69 6.94 -9.06
CA ASP A 136 6.07 6.89 -9.59
C ASP A 136 7.06 7.02 -8.43
N SER A 137 7.88 6.00 -8.19
CA SER A 137 8.80 6.01 -7.05
C SER A 137 10.15 6.61 -7.43
N GLU A 138 10.57 7.62 -6.68
CA GLU A 138 11.93 8.17 -6.72
C GLU A 138 12.82 7.71 -5.55
N LEU A 139 12.36 6.75 -4.76
CA LEU A 139 13.04 6.32 -3.55
C LEU A 139 14.39 5.62 -3.83
N ASP A 140 14.47 4.89 -4.93
CA ASP A 140 15.70 4.21 -5.35
C ASP A 140 16.86 5.17 -5.63
N LYS A 141 16.57 6.33 -6.19
CA LYS A 141 17.59 7.35 -6.50
C LYS A 141 18.31 7.81 -5.23
N THR A 142 17.59 7.91 -4.12
CA THR A 142 18.16 8.33 -2.83
C THR A 142 19.05 7.25 -2.21
N LEU A 143 18.72 5.98 -2.39
CA LEU A 143 19.52 4.86 -1.89
C LEU A 143 20.82 4.68 -2.69
N LEU A 144 20.81 5.01 -3.97
CA LEU A 144 22.00 4.96 -4.83
C LEU A 144 22.95 6.13 -4.57
N ASP A 145 22.43 7.31 -4.28
CA ASP A 145 23.23 8.51 -3.99
C ASP A 145 24.00 8.39 -2.66
N TYR A 146 23.45 7.69 -1.67
CA TYR A 146 24.06 7.57 -0.36
C TYR A 146 25.36 6.75 -0.34
N PRO A 147 25.46 5.57 -0.97
CA PRO A 147 26.71 4.83 -1.09
C PRO A 147 27.78 5.55 -1.93
N LEU A 148 27.39 6.24 -2.99
CA LEU A 148 28.29 7.05 -3.83
C LEU A 148 28.93 8.19 -3.06
N PHE A 149 28.19 8.86 -2.22
CA PHE A 149 28.70 9.91 -1.34
C PHE A 149 29.74 9.38 -0.35
N LEU A 150 29.53 8.22 0.24
CA LEU A 150 30.50 7.55 1.12
C LEU A 150 31.77 7.13 0.40
N VAL A 151 31.66 6.65 -0.83
CA VAL A 151 32.81 6.29 -1.69
C VAL A 151 33.64 7.53 -2.03
N ASP A 152 33.05 8.65 -2.38
CA ASP A 152 33.72 9.91 -2.65
C ASP A 152 34.51 10.40 -1.44
N ASN A 153 33.97 10.30 -0.25
CA ASN A 153 34.67 10.65 0.99
C ASN A 153 35.89 9.74 1.26
N VAL A 154 35.76 8.46 0.99
CA VAL A 154 36.88 7.49 1.15
C VAL A 154 37.98 7.77 0.10
N GLU A 155 37.60 8.02 -1.12
CA GLU A 155 38.54 8.38 -2.19
C GLU A 155 39.29 9.68 -1.88
N SER A 156 38.61 10.68 -1.41
CA SER A 156 39.24 11.95 -0.97
C SER A 156 40.23 11.73 0.16
N LEU A 157 39.95 10.86 1.11
CA LEU A 157 40.88 10.49 2.18
C LEU A 157 42.10 9.74 1.66
N LEU A 158 41.94 8.80 0.74
CA LEU A 158 43.01 8.04 0.12
C LEU A 158 43.95 8.93 -0.73
N VAL A 159 43.39 9.88 -1.45
CA VAL A 159 44.17 10.85 -2.24
C VAL A 159 45.03 11.73 -1.31
N ASN A 160 44.50 12.19 -0.21
CA ASN A 160 45.23 12.98 0.77
C ASN A 160 46.37 12.19 1.41
N LEU A 161 46.15 10.94 1.75
CA LEU A 161 47.20 10.06 2.28
C LEU A 161 48.29 9.77 1.24
N GLY A 162 47.93 9.60 -0.01
CA GLY A 162 48.87 9.42 -1.12
C GLY A 162 49.74 10.64 -1.38
N THR A 163 49.21 11.85 -1.22
CA THR A 163 49.95 13.11 -1.39
C THR A 163 50.93 13.33 -0.25
N GLN A 164 50.63 12.90 0.96
CA GLN A 164 51.49 13.01 2.13
C GLN A 164 52.69 12.06 2.08
N SER A 165 52.52 10.90 1.46
CA SER A 165 53.61 9.90 1.34
C SER A 165 54.68 10.25 0.33
N ASN A 166 54.46 11.21 -0.57
CA ASN A 166 55.39 11.65 -1.61
C ASN A 166 56.19 12.93 -1.21
N SER A 167 55.98 13.39 -0.06
CA SER A 167 56.75 14.51 0.52
C SER A 167 57.72 14.00 1.59
#